data_140f80c77bb35a269c9b9fe8659d82ff
#
_entry.id   140f80c77bb35a269c9b9fe8659d82ff
#
_cell.length_a   1.000
_cell.length_b   1.000
_cell.length_c   1.000
_cell.angle_alpha   90.00
_cell.angle_beta   90.00
_cell.angle_gamma   90.00
#
_symmetry.space_group_name_H-M   'P 1'
#
loop_
_entity.id
_entity.type
_entity.pdbx_description
1 polymer ?
#
loop_
_entity_poly.entity_id
_entity_poly.type
_entity_poly.pdbx_seq_one_letter_code
_entity_poly.pdbx_strand_id
1 'polypeptide(L)'
;MSEFDSLAEELVEEARNEEARQQQRDLSLIGKVLEIYDQKFVAELLRKLGNSDWTRETLNRWINGKCGPRSLTVTEASLLERLLPQPPANHPNYAFRFIDLFAGIGGIRHGFEAIGGQCVFTSEWNSYSVKTYKANWYCDPEAHIFNSDIRDVTLSHKEDVSEEDAYAHIDKSIPDHDVLLAGFPCQPFSLAGVSKKNSLGRKHGFECDTQGTLFFDVARIIMAKKPAIFVLENVKNLKSHDKGKTFRVIMDTLNELGYDVADAEATGADDPKVIDGKHFIPQHR
;
A
#
# COMPACT_ATOMS: atom_id res chain seq x y z
N MET A 1 -27.88 -12.54 -49.06
CA MET A 1 -27.27 -13.20 -47.90
C MET A 1 -28.36 -13.98 -47.23
N SER A 2 -28.23 -15.29 -47.06
CA SER A 2 -29.26 -16.09 -46.42
C SER A 2 -29.29 -15.80 -44.90
N GLU A 3 -30.40 -16.07 -44.25
CA GLU A 3 -30.54 -15.95 -42.79
C GLU A 3 -29.48 -16.80 -42.07
N PHE A 4 -29.06 -17.91 -42.69
CA PHE A 4 -28.01 -18.78 -42.23
C PHE A 4 -26.60 -18.10 -42.30
N ASP A 5 -26.32 -17.37 -43.39
CA ASP A 5 -25.03 -16.69 -43.56
C ASP A 5 -24.86 -15.58 -42.49
N SER A 6 -25.93 -14.83 -42.20
CA SER A 6 -25.97 -13.80 -41.17
C SER A 6 -25.74 -14.37 -39.76
N LEU A 7 -26.40 -15.50 -39.44
CA LEU A 7 -26.21 -16.20 -38.15
C LEU A 7 -24.78 -16.76 -38.01
N ALA A 8 -24.23 -17.32 -39.09
CA ALA A 8 -22.88 -17.84 -39.09
C ALA A 8 -21.81 -16.73 -38.87
N GLU A 9 -21.99 -15.55 -39.48
CA GLU A 9 -21.12 -14.38 -39.27
C GLU A 9 -21.19 -13.89 -37.82
N GLU A 10 -22.41 -13.82 -37.23
CA GLU A 10 -22.61 -13.41 -35.84
C GLU A 10 -21.95 -14.38 -34.86
N LEU A 11 -22.10 -15.68 -35.03
CA LEU A 11 -21.46 -16.70 -34.20
C LEU A 11 -19.92 -16.67 -34.30
N VAL A 12 -19.39 -16.41 -35.49
CA VAL A 12 -17.92 -16.27 -35.69
C VAL A 12 -17.40 -15.02 -35.00
N GLU A 13 -18.15 -13.93 -35.07
CA GLU A 13 -17.75 -12.67 -34.38
C GLU A 13 -17.85 -12.81 -32.85
N GLU A 14 -18.88 -13.46 -32.35
CA GLU A 14 -18.98 -13.78 -30.89
C GLU A 14 -17.81 -14.65 -30.41
N ALA A 15 -17.46 -15.69 -31.17
CA ALA A 15 -16.32 -16.56 -30.85
C ALA A 15 -15.00 -15.79 -30.81
N ARG A 16 -14.76 -14.90 -31.79
CA ARG A 16 -13.56 -14.04 -31.82
C ARG A 16 -13.52 -13.08 -30.63
N ASN A 17 -14.65 -12.51 -30.26
CA ASN A 17 -14.77 -11.61 -29.13
C ASN A 17 -14.49 -12.35 -27.81
N GLU A 18 -14.96 -13.58 -27.64
CA GLU A 18 -14.69 -14.39 -26.45
C GLU A 18 -13.21 -14.82 -26.36
N GLU A 19 -12.60 -15.20 -27.49
CA GLU A 19 -11.15 -15.48 -27.54
C GLU A 19 -10.33 -14.26 -27.15
N ALA A 20 -10.68 -13.07 -27.63
CA ALA A 20 -9.99 -11.82 -27.27
C ALA A 20 -10.14 -11.49 -25.78
N ARG A 21 -11.34 -11.67 -25.21
CA ARG A 21 -11.59 -11.50 -23.77
C ARG A 21 -10.79 -12.50 -22.93
N GLN A 22 -10.72 -13.76 -23.37
CA GLN A 22 -9.93 -14.79 -22.69
C GLN A 22 -8.45 -14.45 -22.71
N GLN A 23 -7.91 -14.05 -23.84
CA GLN A 23 -6.52 -13.64 -23.96
C GLN A 23 -6.21 -12.43 -23.06
N GLN A 24 -7.11 -11.48 -22.93
CA GLN A 24 -6.93 -10.33 -22.03
C GLN A 24 -6.95 -10.75 -20.56
N ARG A 25 -7.83 -11.68 -20.17
CA ARG A 25 -7.84 -12.27 -18.81
C ARG A 25 -6.51 -12.97 -18.51
N ASP A 26 -6.02 -13.77 -19.44
CA ASP A 26 -4.77 -14.53 -19.29
C ASP A 26 -3.55 -13.60 -19.17
N LEU A 27 -3.48 -12.55 -19.99
CA LEU A 27 -2.43 -11.54 -19.92
C LEU A 27 -2.49 -10.74 -18.60
N SER A 28 -3.68 -10.46 -18.10
CA SER A 28 -3.86 -9.83 -16.79
C SER A 28 -3.37 -10.72 -15.65
N LEU A 29 -3.72 -12.01 -15.67
CA LEU A 29 -3.29 -12.99 -14.68
C LEU A 29 -1.77 -13.15 -14.67
N ILE A 30 -1.17 -13.37 -15.84
CA ILE A 30 0.29 -13.50 -15.93
C ILE A 30 1.01 -12.22 -15.52
N GLY A 31 0.45 -11.04 -15.84
CA GLY A 31 0.97 -9.75 -15.40
C GLY A 31 1.05 -9.64 -13.88
N LYS A 32 -0.03 -9.99 -13.17
CA LYS A 32 -0.06 -10.02 -11.70
C LYS A 32 0.98 -10.97 -11.11
N VAL A 33 1.13 -12.16 -11.69
CA VAL A 33 2.12 -13.14 -11.24
C VAL A 33 3.53 -12.63 -11.45
N LEU A 34 3.82 -11.94 -12.56
CA LEU A 34 5.13 -11.39 -12.88
C LEU A 34 5.51 -10.13 -12.08
N GLU A 35 4.57 -9.50 -11.41
CA GLU A 35 4.89 -8.48 -10.40
C GLU A 35 5.61 -9.07 -9.18
N ILE A 36 5.42 -10.37 -8.94
CA ILE A 36 5.94 -11.10 -7.78
C ILE A 36 7.12 -11.99 -8.19
N TYR A 37 6.92 -12.82 -9.23
CA TYR A 37 7.85 -13.86 -9.66
C TYR A 37 8.55 -13.50 -10.96
N ASP A 38 9.76 -13.98 -11.17
CA ASP A 38 10.47 -13.76 -12.43
C ASP A 38 9.96 -14.68 -13.55
N GLN A 39 10.16 -14.21 -14.80
CA GLN A 39 9.70 -14.93 -16.00
C GLN A 39 10.29 -16.35 -16.13
N LYS A 40 11.51 -16.57 -15.64
CA LYS A 40 12.17 -17.89 -15.71
C LYS A 40 11.46 -18.89 -14.80
N PHE A 41 11.17 -18.47 -13.57
CA PHE A 41 10.43 -19.30 -12.61
C PHE A 41 9.05 -19.66 -13.15
N VAL A 42 8.29 -18.65 -13.64
CA VAL A 42 6.93 -18.86 -14.16
C VAL A 42 6.92 -19.80 -15.37
N ALA A 43 7.83 -19.59 -16.33
CA ALA A 43 7.94 -20.47 -17.49
C ALA A 43 8.32 -21.90 -17.10
N GLU A 44 9.22 -22.09 -16.13
CA GLU A 44 9.62 -23.40 -15.64
C GLU A 44 8.47 -24.11 -14.91
N LEU A 45 7.68 -23.36 -14.10
CA LEU A 45 6.49 -23.87 -13.43
C LEU A 45 5.46 -24.37 -14.44
N LEU A 46 5.09 -23.55 -15.42
CA LEU A 46 4.14 -23.91 -16.48
C LEU A 46 4.62 -25.13 -17.29
N ARG A 47 5.90 -25.19 -17.62
CA ARG A 47 6.49 -26.31 -18.35
C ARG A 47 6.43 -27.61 -17.55
N LYS A 48 6.79 -27.58 -16.26
CA LYS A 48 6.86 -28.78 -15.43
C LYS A 48 5.51 -29.29 -14.98
N LEU A 49 4.61 -28.41 -14.59
CA LEU A 49 3.32 -28.74 -13.98
C LEU A 49 2.16 -28.58 -14.96
N GLY A 50 2.23 -27.66 -15.88
CA GLY A 50 1.26 -27.44 -16.95
C GLY A 50 1.41 -28.40 -18.15
N ASN A 51 2.53 -29.17 -18.18
CA ASN A 51 2.91 -30.03 -19.29
C ASN A 51 2.89 -29.31 -20.66
N SER A 52 3.48 -28.14 -20.70
CA SER A 52 3.46 -27.22 -21.83
C SER A 52 4.87 -26.88 -22.36
N ASP A 53 4.95 -26.22 -23.49
CA ASP A 53 6.19 -25.83 -24.16
C ASP A 53 6.70 -24.44 -23.77
N TRP A 54 6.23 -23.87 -22.67
CA TRP A 54 6.64 -22.56 -22.22
C TRP A 54 8.15 -22.49 -21.92
N THR A 55 8.79 -21.53 -22.56
CA THR A 55 10.14 -21.09 -22.23
C THR A 55 10.09 -19.61 -21.80
N ARG A 56 11.16 -19.11 -21.20
CA ARG A 56 11.26 -17.69 -20.88
C ARG A 56 11.07 -16.81 -22.12
N GLU A 57 11.65 -17.23 -23.24
CA GLU A 57 11.58 -16.51 -24.53
C GLU A 57 10.16 -16.49 -25.09
N THR A 58 9.46 -17.63 -25.09
CA THR A 58 8.07 -17.70 -25.56
C THR A 58 7.15 -16.89 -24.68
N LEU A 59 7.32 -16.96 -23.36
CA LEU A 59 6.58 -16.15 -22.39
C LEU A 59 6.81 -14.65 -22.62
N ASN A 60 8.07 -14.23 -22.76
CA ASN A 60 8.41 -12.84 -23.02
C ASN A 60 7.85 -12.33 -24.36
N ARG A 61 7.88 -13.14 -25.42
CA ARG A 61 7.30 -12.78 -26.72
C ARG A 61 5.78 -12.63 -26.63
N TRP A 62 5.11 -13.52 -25.89
CA TRP A 62 3.67 -13.48 -25.73
C TRP A 62 3.22 -12.21 -24.97
N ILE A 63 3.83 -11.92 -23.84
CA ILE A 63 3.52 -10.73 -23.01
C ILE A 63 3.70 -9.43 -23.81
N ASN A 64 4.71 -9.38 -24.69
CA ASN A 64 5.00 -8.20 -25.49
C ASN A 64 4.25 -8.18 -26.84
N GLY A 65 3.29 -9.07 -27.07
CA GLY A 65 2.52 -9.12 -28.32
C GLY A 65 3.35 -9.49 -29.55
N LYS A 66 4.51 -10.16 -29.37
CA LYS A 66 5.44 -10.54 -30.46
C LYS A 66 5.23 -11.97 -30.96
N CYS A 67 4.17 -12.62 -30.62
CA CYS A 67 3.73 -13.90 -31.15
C CYS A 67 2.22 -13.85 -31.44
N GLY A 68 1.73 -14.86 -32.21
CA GLY A 68 0.28 -14.98 -32.46
C GLY A 68 -0.53 -15.17 -31.18
N PRO A 69 -1.87 -15.13 -31.31
CA PRO A 69 -2.77 -15.32 -30.18
C PRO A 69 -2.48 -16.63 -29.48
N ARG A 70 -2.37 -16.57 -28.15
CA ARG A 70 -2.17 -17.72 -27.29
C ARG A 70 -2.98 -17.52 -26.01
N SER A 71 -3.62 -18.57 -25.53
CA SER A 71 -4.34 -18.59 -24.27
C SER A 71 -3.74 -19.63 -23.33
N LEU A 72 -3.89 -19.40 -22.04
CA LEU A 72 -3.55 -20.39 -21.02
C LEU A 72 -4.57 -21.54 -21.05
N THR A 73 -4.10 -22.75 -20.87
CA THR A 73 -5.00 -23.86 -20.55
C THR A 73 -5.61 -23.65 -19.15
N VAL A 74 -6.74 -24.32 -18.88
CA VAL A 74 -7.38 -24.29 -17.55
C VAL A 74 -6.40 -24.68 -16.44
N THR A 75 -5.55 -25.69 -16.70
CA THR A 75 -4.53 -26.12 -15.74
C THR A 75 -3.48 -25.04 -15.50
N GLU A 76 -2.98 -24.40 -16.55
CA GLU A 76 -1.99 -23.34 -16.47
C GLU A 76 -2.55 -22.12 -15.72
N ALA A 77 -3.76 -21.67 -16.03
CA ALA A 77 -4.42 -20.58 -15.34
C ALA A 77 -4.59 -20.90 -13.84
N SER A 78 -5.10 -22.10 -13.51
CA SER A 78 -5.26 -22.53 -12.12
C SER A 78 -3.94 -22.60 -11.35
N LEU A 79 -2.84 -23.03 -11.99
CA LEU A 79 -1.51 -23.00 -11.36
C LEU A 79 -1.05 -21.58 -11.05
N LEU A 80 -1.27 -20.64 -11.96
CA LEU A 80 -0.90 -19.23 -11.77
C LEU A 80 -1.76 -18.55 -10.69
N GLU A 81 -3.05 -18.79 -10.67
CA GLU A 81 -3.97 -18.28 -9.64
C GLU A 81 -3.55 -18.69 -8.23
N ARG A 82 -3.06 -19.93 -8.07
CA ARG A 82 -2.57 -20.45 -6.78
C ARG A 82 -1.27 -19.82 -6.30
N LEU A 83 -0.54 -19.11 -7.17
CA LEU A 83 0.63 -18.32 -6.78
C LEU A 83 0.26 -16.95 -6.18
N LEU A 84 -0.99 -16.52 -6.36
CA LEU A 84 -1.46 -15.24 -5.86
C LEU A 84 -2.17 -15.40 -4.51
N PRO A 85 -2.05 -14.43 -3.60
CA PRO A 85 -2.82 -14.43 -2.36
C PRO A 85 -4.32 -14.49 -2.64
N GLN A 86 -5.01 -15.29 -1.86
CA GLN A 86 -6.45 -15.41 -1.95
C GLN A 86 -7.14 -14.43 -1.00
N PRO A 87 -8.36 -13.97 -1.30
CA PRO A 87 -9.15 -13.17 -0.38
C PRO A 87 -9.24 -13.82 1.00
N PRO A 88 -9.13 -13.04 2.10
CA PRO A 88 -9.29 -13.59 3.45
C PRO A 88 -10.73 -14.04 3.68
N ALA A 89 -10.93 -14.92 4.67
CA ALA A 89 -12.23 -15.57 4.92
C ALA A 89 -13.37 -14.57 5.27
N ASN A 90 -13.03 -13.39 5.77
CA ASN A 90 -13.99 -12.32 6.08
C ASN A 90 -14.28 -11.38 4.89
N HIS A 91 -13.68 -11.59 3.74
CA HIS A 91 -13.96 -10.78 2.55
C HIS A 91 -15.42 -11.02 2.04
N PRO A 92 -16.19 -9.98 1.67
CA PRO A 92 -15.90 -8.54 1.76
C PRO A 92 -16.32 -7.87 3.10
N ASN A 93 -16.62 -8.64 4.15
CA ASN A 93 -17.15 -8.16 5.41
C ASN A 93 -16.02 -7.82 6.40
N TYR A 94 -15.51 -6.60 6.32
CA TYR A 94 -14.47 -6.10 7.20
C TYR A 94 -15.04 -5.25 8.33
N ALA A 95 -14.37 -5.26 9.49
CA ALA A 95 -14.78 -4.48 10.65
C ALA A 95 -14.37 -3.00 10.57
N PHE A 96 -13.23 -2.73 9.92
CA PHE A 96 -12.67 -1.39 9.74
C PHE A 96 -11.70 -1.38 8.57
N ARG A 97 -11.29 -0.18 8.13
CA ARG A 97 -10.33 0.04 7.04
C ARG A 97 -9.03 0.62 7.59
N PHE A 98 -7.90 0.20 7.06
CA PHE A 98 -6.61 0.74 7.47
C PHE A 98 -5.67 0.94 6.28
N ILE A 99 -4.65 1.79 6.50
CA ILE A 99 -3.55 1.99 5.56
C ILE A 99 -2.24 1.54 6.21
N ASP A 100 -1.29 1.07 5.39
CA ASP A 100 -0.01 0.52 5.82
C ASP A 100 1.15 1.27 5.12
N LEU A 101 1.77 2.19 5.84
CA LEU A 101 2.83 3.05 5.35
C LEU A 101 4.20 2.50 5.76
N PHE A 102 5.17 2.55 4.82
CA PHE A 102 6.48 1.91 5.01
C PHE A 102 6.34 0.42 5.35
N ALA A 103 5.47 -0.22 4.63
CA ALA A 103 4.87 -1.50 4.98
C ALA A 103 5.89 -2.66 5.07
N GLY A 104 7.08 -2.52 4.46
CA GLY A 104 8.05 -3.59 4.40
C GLY A 104 7.46 -4.85 3.77
N ILE A 105 7.44 -5.94 4.51
CA ILE A 105 6.80 -7.21 4.11
C ILE A 105 5.40 -7.41 4.71
N GLY A 106 4.85 -6.40 5.40
CA GLY A 106 3.50 -6.43 5.98
C GLY A 106 3.41 -6.98 7.40
N GLY A 107 4.47 -6.82 8.21
CA GLY A 107 4.48 -7.33 9.59
C GLY A 107 3.38 -6.71 10.47
N ILE A 108 3.17 -5.39 10.39
CA ILE A 108 2.11 -4.71 11.16
C ILE A 108 0.73 -5.06 10.59
N ARG A 109 0.59 -5.08 9.26
CA ARG A 109 -0.64 -5.48 8.57
C ARG A 109 -1.19 -6.80 9.09
N HIS A 110 -0.33 -7.79 9.32
CA HIS A 110 -0.74 -9.11 9.80
C HIS A 110 -1.61 -9.04 11.06
N GLY A 111 -1.21 -8.21 12.04
CA GLY A 111 -1.99 -8.04 13.28
C GLY A 111 -3.36 -7.40 13.06
N PHE A 112 -3.44 -6.44 12.14
CA PHE A 112 -4.68 -5.70 11.87
C PHE A 112 -5.65 -6.48 10.98
N GLU A 113 -5.17 -7.27 10.03
CA GLU A 113 -6.03 -8.22 9.30
C GLU A 113 -6.58 -9.32 10.21
N ALA A 114 -5.79 -9.82 11.17
CA ALA A 114 -6.22 -10.85 12.11
C ALA A 114 -7.42 -10.43 12.99
N ILE A 115 -7.60 -9.12 13.21
CA ILE A 115 -8.75 -8.57 13.93
C ILE A 115 -9.86 -8.02 13.02
N GLY A 116 -9.82 -8.36 11.74
CA GLY A 116 -10.90 -8.06 10.79
C GLY A 116 -10.73 -6.78 9.98
N GLY A 117 -9.55 -6.15 9.98
CA GLY A 117 -9.27 -4.96 9.18
C GLY A 117 -9.09 -5.25 7.69
N GLN A 118 -9.47 -4.29 6.85
CA GLN A 118 -9.17 -4.24 5.42
C GLN A 118 -8.04 -3.25 5.15
N CYS A 119 -6.94 -3.70 4.55
CA CYS A 119 -5.93 -2.79 4.03
C CYS A 119 -6.44 -2.17 2.71
N VAL A 120 -6.53 -0.84 2.66
CA VAL A 120 -7.03 -0.11 1.48
C VAL A 120 -5.96 0.73 0.78
N PHE A 121 -4.81 0.90 1.42
CA PHE A 121 -3.67 1.60 0.84
C PHE A 121 -2.38 1.09 1.45
N THR A 122 -1.36 0.90 0.61
CA THR A 122 -0.02 0.51 1.04
C THR A 122 1.01 1.40 0.37
N SER A 123 2.00 1.87 1.14
CA SER A 123 3.18 2.54 0.59
C SER A 123 4.45 1.80 0.98
N GLU A 124 5.22 1.34 -0.03
CA GLU A 124 6.51 0.69 0.15
C GLU A 124 7.37 0.87 -1.12
N TRP A 125 8.59 1.37 -0.96
CA TRP A 125 9.46 1.70 -2.08
C TRP A 125 10.48 0.61 -2.45
N ASN A 126 10.83 -0.25 -1.49
CA ASN A 126 11.79 -1.31 -1.73
C ASN A 126 11.19 -2.41 -2.59
N SER A 127 11.71 -2.60 -3.80
CA SER A 127 11.15 -3.53 -4.78
C SER A 127 11.14 -5.00 -4.31
N TYR A 128 12.04 -5.41 -3.44
CA TYR A 128 12.06 -6.76 -2.87
C TYR A 128 10.99 -6.92 -1.79
N SER A 129 10.83 -5.91 -0.93
CA SER A 129 9.75 -5.87 0.06
C SER A 129 8.39 -5.88 -0.63
N VAL A 130 8.20 -5.07 -1.68
CA VAL A 130 6.97 -5.02 -2.49
C VAL A 130 6.61 -6.39 -3.05
N LYS A 131 7.58 -7.12 -3.63
CA LYS A 131 7.34 -8.48 -4.15
C LYS A 131 6.91 -9.44 -3.06
N THR A 132 7.59 -9.41 -1.91
CA THR A 132 7.25 -10.24 -0.75
C THR A 132 5.87 -9.87 -0.20
N TYR A 133 5.56 -8.58 -0.12
CA TYR A 133 4.26 -8.08 0.31
C TYR A 133 3.13 -8.59 -0.61
N LYS A 134 3.29 -8.38 -1.93
CA LYS A 134 2.32 -8.83 -2.94
C LYS A 134 2.17 -10.36 -3.02
N ALA A 135 3.20 -11.11 -2.61
CA ALA A 135 3.14 -12.58 -2.54
C ALA A 135 2.35 -13.09 -1.33
N ASN A 136 2.29 -12.33 -0.25
CA ASN A 136 1.69 -12.78 1.02
C ASN A 136 0.32 -12.16 1.29
N TRP A 137 0.05 -10.97 0.78
CA TRP A 137 -1.14 -10.21 1.15
C TRP A 137 -2.10 -10.03 -0.02
N TYR A 138 -3.36 -10.37 0.20
CA TYR A 138 -4.42 -10.05 -0.74
C TYR A 138 -4.63 -8.53 -0.77
N CYS A 139 -4.42 -7.95 -1.96
CA CYS A 139 -4.70 -6.55 -2.23
C CYS A 139 -5.89 -6.52 -3.19
N ASP A 140 -7.05 -6.12 -2.68
CA ASP A 140 -8.29 -6.07 -3.45
C ASP A 140 -8.12 -5.10 -4.64
N PRO A 141 -8.22 -5.57 -5.89
CA PRO A 141 -7.96 -4.72 -7.06
C PRO A 141 -8.91 -3.52 -7.19
N GLU A 142 -10.10 -3.59 -6.56
CA GLU A 142 -11.12 -2.53 -6.63
C GLU A 142 -11.04 -1.56 -5.44
N ALA A 143 -10.45 -1.99 -4.33
CA ALA A 143 -10.46 -1.22 -3.09
C ALA A 143 -9.07 -0.82 -2.58
N HIS A 144 -7.99 -1.48 -3.04
CA HIS A 144 -6.63 -1.25 -2.56
C HIS A 144 -5.78 -0.48 -3.55
N ILE A 145 -5.10 0.55 -3.07
CA ILE A 145 -4.12 1.34 -3.83
C ILE A 145 -2.72 1.02 -3.32
N PHE A 146 -1.80 0.70 -4.23
CA PHE A 146 -0.38 0.51 -3.93
C PHE A 146 0.43 1.71 -4.42
N ASN A 147 1.18 2.34 -3.51
CA ASN A 147 2.08 3.46 -3.79
C ASN A 147 3.53 3.06 -3.52
N SER A 148 4.46 3.45 -4.38
CA SER A 148 5.88 3.14 -4.21
C SER A 148 6.64 4.20 -3.43
N ASP A 149 6.36 5.48 -3.63
CA ASP A 149 7.01 6.57 -2.90
C ASP A 149 5.97 7.46 -2.24
N ILE A 150 5.96 7.49 -0.91
CA ILE A 150 5.01 8.28 -0.14
C ILE A 150 5.08 9.77 -0.46
N ARG A 151 6.24 10.27 -0.90
CA ARG A 151 6.42 11.67 -1.27
C ARG A 151 5.64 12.05 -2.53
N ASP A 152 5.30 11.10 -3.40
CA ASP A 152 4.42 11.36 -4.55
C ASP A 152 2.99 11.66 -4.10
N VAL A 153 2.58 11.14 -2.94
CA VAL A 153 1.27 11.39 -2.34
C VAL A 153 1.27 12.66 -1.51
N THR A 154 2.31 12.89 -0.70
CA THR A 154 2.40 14.07 0.18
C THR A 154 2.92 15.32 -0.51
N LEU A 155 3.48 15.18 -1.72
CA LEU A 155 4.14 16.21 -2.51
C LEU A 155 5.28 16.92 -1.75
N SER A 156 5.83 16.30 -0.72
CA SER A 156 6.84 16.88 0.18
C SER A 156 8.17 17.21 -0.50
N HIS A 157 8.43 16.62 -1.67
CA HIS A 157 9.62 16.89 -2.47
C HIS A 157 9.44 18.08 -3.44
N LYS A 158 8.26 18.70 -3.50
CA LYS A 158 7.95 19.82 -4.39
C LYS A 158 7.96 21.12 -3.60
N GLU A 159 8.76 22.09 -4.05
CA GLU A 159 8.93 23.38 -3.37
C GLU A 159 7.76 24.36 -3.63
N ASP A 160 7.10 24.25 -4.77
CA ASP A 160 6.07 25.20 -5.24
C ASP A 160 4.62 24.72 -4.96
N VAL A 161 4.43 23.79 -4.03
CA VAL A 161 3.10 23.27 -3.67
C VAL A 161 2.67 23.86 -2.33
N SER A 162 1.48 24.49 -2.30
CA SER A 162 0.89 24.98 -1.06
C SER A 162 0.49 23.82 -0.14
N GLU A 163 0.43 24.05 1.16
CA GLU A 163 -0.06 23.04 2.12
C GLU A 163 -1.51 22.62 1.80
N GLU A 164 -2.36 23.55 1.38
CA GLU A 164 -3.75 23.27 1.00
C GLU A 164 -3.82 22.32 -0.21
N ASP A 165 -3.00 22.57 -1.24
CA ASP A 165 -2.93 21.70 -2.42
C ASP A 165 -2.35 20.33 -2.07
N ALA A 166 -1.36 20.27 -1.18
CA ALA A 166 -0.81 19.02 -0.70
C ALA A 166 -1.85 18.20 0.07
N TYR A 167 -2.62 18.81 0.97
CA TYR A 167 -3.70 18.11 1.69
C TYR A 167 -4.83 17.66 0.77
N ALA A 168 -5.23 18.48 -0.20
CA ALA A 168 -6.22 18.10 -1.20
C ALA A 168 -5.74 16.93 -2.06
N HIS A 169 -4.45 16.89 -2.39
CA HIS A 169 -3.84 15.79 -3.13
C HIS A 169 -3.81 14.50 -2.31
N ILE A 170 -3.42 14.56 -1.04
CA ILE A 170 -3.45 13.42 -0.11
C ILE A 170 -4.87 12.88 0.02
N ASP A 171 -5.85 13.76 0.23
CA ASP A 171 -7.24 13.35 0.40
C ASP A 171 -7.80 12.59 -0.80
N LYS A 172 -7.42 13.02 -2.00
CA LYS A 172 -7.78 12.35 -3.26
C LYS A 172 -7.01 11.04 -3.49
N SER A 173 -5.75 10.96 -3.05
CA SER A 173 -4.84 9.85 -3.36
C SER A 173 -4.97 8.68 -2.39
N ILE A 174 -5.35 8.94 -1.14
CA ILE A 174 -5.49 7.93 -0.09
C ILE A 174 -6.98 7.72 0.20
N PRO A 175 -7.50 6.49 0.11
CA PRO A 175 -8.88 6.18 0.50
C PRO A 175 -9.18 6.51 1.97
N ASP A 176 -10.45 6.74 2.28
CA ASP A 176 -10.88 6.91 3.68
C ASP A 176 -10.62 5.64 4.47
N HIS A 177 -10.12 5.82 5.70
CA HIS A 177 -9.72 4.74 6.58
C HIS A 177 -9.87 5.14 8.06
N ASP A 178 -10.00 4.14 8.91
CA ASP A 178 -10.17 4.31 10.35
C ASP A 178 -8.82 4.34 11.07
N VAL A 179 -7.86 3.53 10.57
CA VAL A 179 -6.56 3.31 11.21
C VAL A 179 -5.41 3.58 10.25
N LEU A 180 -4.41 4.32 10.72
CA LEU A 180 -3.14 4.52 10.00
C LEU A 180 -2.03 3.75 10.69
N LEU A 181 -1.34 2.89 9.94
CA LEU A 181 -0.16 2.16 10.40
C LEU A 181 1.09 2.73 9.71
N ALA A 182 2.17 2.97 10.46
CA ALA A 182 3.43 3.42 9.87
C ALA A 182 4.66 2.95 10.65
N GLY A 183 5.44 2.08 10.02
CA GLY A 183 6.79 1.69 10.46
C GLY A 183 7.84 2.56 9.77
N PHE A 184 7.89 3.86 10.05
CA PHE A 184 8.75 4.79 9.34
C PHE A 184 10.23 4.65 9.74
N PRO A 185 11.20 4.87 8.81
CA PRO A 185 12.63 4.74 9.11
C PRO A 185 13.10 5.82 10.07
N CYS A 186 14.04 5.44 10.96
CA CYS A 186 14.71 6.36 11.86
C CYS A 186 15.71 7.22 11.08
N GLN A 187 15.28 8.40 10.65
CA GLN A 187 16.13 9.39 9.98
C GLN A 187 16.48 10.53 10.94
N PRO A 188 17.71 11.08 10.90
CA PRO A 188 18.06 12.24 11.72
C PRO A 188 17.25 13.45 11.28
N PHE A 189 16.57 14.12 12.22
CA PHE A 189 15.92 15.39 11.96
C PHE A 189 16.97 16.49 11.80
N SER A 190 16.90 17.27 10.75
CA SER A 190 17.64 18.53 10.72
C SER A 190 16.86 19.56 11.57
N LEU A 191 17.34 19.78 12.79
CA LEU A 191 16.71 20.70 13.76
C LEU A 191 16.72 22.17 13.32
N ALA A 192 17.40 22.51 12.22
CA ALA A 192 17.48 23.88 11.73
C ALA A 192 16.09 24.47 11.33
N GLY A 193 15.16 23.65 10.85
CA GLY A 193 13.80 24.07 10.54
C GLY A 193 12.90 24.25 11.76
N VAL A 194 13.03 23.41 12.78
CA VAL A 194 12.22 23.45 14.00
C VAL A 194 12.52 24.69 14.87
N SER A 195 13.79 25.09 14.95
CA SER A 195 14.19 26.25 15.74
C SER A 195 13.69 27.59 15.19
N LYS A 196 13.47 27.70 13.88
CA LYS A 196 13.04 28.94 13.22
C LYS A 196 11.56 29.29 13.48
N LYS A 197 10.71 28.31 13.76
CA LYS A 197 9.28 28.51 14.06
C LYS A 197 9.02 29.06 15.46
N ASN A 198 9.76 28.58 16.45
CA ASN A 198 9.58 29.05 17.84
C ASN A 198 9.96 30.52 18.04
N SER A 199 10.75 31.12 17.12
CA SER A 199 11.19 32.50 17.20
C SER A 199 10.25 33.51 16.52
N LEU A 200 9.29 33.06 15.67
CA LEU A 200 8.46 33.96 14.83
C LEU A 200 7.00 34.10 15.24
N GLY A 201 6.54 33.46 16.35
CA GLY A 201 5.26 33.73 16.98
C GLY A 201 4.01 33.57 16.07
N ARG A 202 4.09 32.81 14.97
CA ARG A 202 2.98 32.64 14.04
C ARG A 202 1.93 31.65 14.58
N LYS A 203 0.78 32.18 14.88
CA LYS A 203 -0.46 31.43 15.13
C LYS A 203 -1.05 30.98 13.78
N HIS A 204 -1.47 29.69 13.71
CA HIS A 204 -2.24 29.05 12.65
C HIS A 204 -1.47 28.63 11.39
N GLY A 205 -1.27 27.32 11.30
CA GLY A 205 -0.80 26.57 10.16
C GLY A 205 0.33 25.64 10.55
N PHE A 206 0.13 24.35 10.31
CA PHE A 206 1.18 23.32 10.39
C PHE A 206 2.13 23.51 9.19
N GLU A 207 2.90 24.60 9.20
CA GLU A 207 3.96 24.82 8.20
C GLU A 207 5.15 23.94 8.55
N CYS A 208 5.24 22.78 7.95
CA CYS A 208 6.35 21.86 8.13
C CYS A 208 7.53 22.29 7.24
N ASP A 209 8.32 23.28 7.67
CA ASP A 209 9.58 23.67 7.02
C ASP A 209 10.70 22.63 7.19
N THR A 210 10.42 21.50 7.81
CA THR A 210 11.35 20.38 7.94
C THR A 210 11.22 19.46 6.75
N GLN A 211 11.50 19.97 5.56
CA GLN A 211 11.67 19.14 4.39
C GLN A 211 12.73 18.09 4.65
N GLY A 212 12.39 16.81 4.46
CA GLY A 212 13.36 15.74 4.37
C GLY A 212 13.27 14.58 5.35
N THR A 213 12.30 14.53 6.27
CA THR A 213 12.11 13.31 7.06
C THR A 213 10.73 12.69 6.82
N LEU A 214 10.71 11.40 6.56
CA LEU A 214 9.49 10.64 6.25
C LEU A 214 8.45 10.64 7.38
N PHE A 215 8.84 10.97 8.62
CA PHE A 215 7.90 11.21 9.71
C PHE A 215 6.94 12.37 9.39
N PHE A 216 7.41 13.44 8.78
CA PHE A 216 6.55 14.59 8.44
C PHE A 216 5.59 14.28 7.29
N ASP A 217 5.95 13.33 6.42
CA ASP A 217 5.00 12.77 5.45
C ASP A 217 3.84 12.06 6.15
N VAL A 218 4.15 11.25 7.19
CA VAL A 218 3.12 10.63 8.04
C VAL A 218 2.26 11.68 8.72
N ALA A 219 2.85 12.70 9.32
CA ALA A 219 2.14 13.79 10.00
C ALA A 219 1.20 14.55 9.05
N ARG A 220 1.63 14.82 7.80
CA ARG A 220 0.79 15.41 6.75
C ARG A 220 -0.43 14.53 6.40
N ILE A 221 -0.22 13.23 6.30
CA ILE A 221 -1.32 12.29 6.04
C ILE A 221 -2.29 12.26 7.22
N ILE A 222 -1.80 12.21 8.46
CA ILE A 222 -2.63 12.28 9.66
C ILE A 222 -3.45 13.59 9.67
N MET A 223 -2.84 14.72 9.35
CA MET A 223 -3.53 16.01 9.29
C MET A 223 -4.62 16.05 8.23
N ALA A 224 -4.35 15.52 7.03
CA ALA A 224 -5.30 15.52 5.92
C ALA A 224 -6.46 14.53 6.14
N LYS A 225 -6.14 13.29 6.54
CA LYS A 225 -7.13 12.19 6.61
C LYS A 225 -7.79 12.04 7.98
N LYS A 226 -7.19 12.55 9.04
CA LYS A 226 -7.71 12.51 10.42
C LYS A 226 -8.22 11.12 10.83
N PRO A 227 -7.39 10.06 10.70
CA PRO A 227 -7.81 8.72 11.09
C PRO A 227 -8.24 8.68 12.56
N ALA A 228 -9.16 7.77 12.91
CA ALA A 228 -9.60 7.63 14.31
C ALA A 228 -8.45 7.18 15.22
N ILE A 229 -7.56 6.33 14.68
CA ILE A 229 -6.39 5.78 15.39
C ILE A 229 -5.19 5.77 14.44
N PHE A 230 -4.00 5.98 14.98
CA PHE A 230 -2.77 5.62 14.30
C PHE A 230 -1.85 4.79 15.20
N VAL A 231 -1.05 3.93 14.57
CA VAL A 231 0.01 3.15 15.22
C VAL A 231 1.32 3.43 14.51
N LEU A 232 2.26 4.02 15.24
CA LEU A 232 3.59 4.35 14.76
C LEU A 232 4.60 3.40 15.39
N GLU A 233 5.35 2.69 14.55
CA GLU A 233 6.40 1.78 14.97
C GLU A 233 7.76 2.37 14.62
N ASN A 234 8.74 2.21 15.52
CA ASN A 234 10.13 2.56 15.25
C ASN A 234 11.09 1.80 16.18
N VAL A 235 12.38 1.85 15.85
CA VAL A 235 13.42 1.20 16.65
C VAL A 235 13.54 1.84 18.03
N LYS A 236 13.85 1.05 19.07
CA LYS A 236 14.02 1.48 20.47
C LYS A 236 14.95 2.69 20.63
N ASN A 237 15.99 2.78 19.81
CA ASN A 237 16.95 3.88 19.86
C ASN A 237 16.37 5.24 19.50
N LEU A 238 15.18 5.33 18.90
CA LEU A 238 14.50 6.58 18.59
C LEU A 238 14.31 7.45 19.85
N LYS A 239 13.98 6.83 20.98
CA LYS A 239 13.75 7.52 22.26
C LYS A 239 15.00 8.24 22.79
N SER A 240 16.19 7.68 22.54
CA SER A 240 17.48 8.26 22.96
C SER A 240 18.18 9.06 21.87
N HIS A 241 17.69 9.03 20.64
CA HIS A 241 18.30 9.71 19.51
C HIS A 241 18.38 11.23 19.75
N ASP A 242 19.55 11.82 19.49
CA ASP A 242 19.85 13.23 19.75
C ASP A 242 19.44 13.66 21.17
N LYS A 243 19.81 12.87 22.17
CA LYS A 243 19.47 13.12 23.60
C LYS A 243 17.97 13.26 23.86
N GLY A 244 17.15 12.50 23.12
CA GLY A 244 15.71 12.48 23.23
C GLY A 244 14.98 13.61 22.49
N LYS A 245 15.68 14.48 21.79
CA LYS A 245 15.05 15.61 21.07
C LYS A 245 14.19 15.12 19.92
N THR A 246 14.66 14.12 19.15
CA THR A 246 13.91 13.53 18.05
C THR A 246 12.56 13.01 18.50
N PHE A 247 12.53 12.21 19.56
CA PHE A 247 11.29 11.65 20.10
C PHE A 247 10.36 12.74 20.61
N ARG A 248 10.90 13.77 21.26
CA ARG A 248 10.10 14.92 21.72
C ARG A 248 9.41 15.65 20.55
N VAL A 249 10.16 15.91 19.46
CA VAL A 249 9.58 16.55 18.26
C VAL A 249 8.42 15.73 17.69
N ILE A 250 8.55 14.39 17.64
CA ILE A 250 7.47 13.50 17.20
C ILE A 250 6.25 13.67 18.10
N MET A 251 6.43 13.57 19.43
CA MET A 251 5.31 13.66 20.38
C MET A 251 4.63 15.02 20.32
N ASP A 252 5.42 16.11 20.30
CA ASP A 252 4.90 17.48 20.25
C ASP A 252 4.10 17.69 18.93
N THR A 253 4.63 17.22 17.79
CA THR A 253 3.94 17.30 16.49
C THR A 253 2.59 16.58 16.53
N LEU A 254 2.54 15.37 17.05
CA LEU A 254 1.30 14.57 17.09
C LEU A 254 0.28 15.17 18.06
N ASN A 255 0.73 15.73 19.18
CA ASN A 255 -0.14 16.46 20.11
C ASN A 255 -0.71 17.75 19.49
N GLU A 256 0.11 18.49 18.70
CA GLU A 256 -0.34 19.67 17.94
C GLU A 256 -1.41 19.32 16.90
N LEU A 257 -1.39 18.09 16.35
CA LEU A 257 -2.43 17.56 15.47
C LEU A 257 -3.73 17.20 16.20
N GLY A 258 -3.77 17.33 17.53
CA GLY A 258 -4.95 17.10 18.36
C GLY A 258 -5.15 15.65 18.81
N TYR A 259 -4.08 14.84 18.81
CA TYR A 259 -4.13 13.47 19.30
C TYR A 259 -3.49 13.34 20.67
N ASP A 260 -4.11 12.54 21.54
CA ASP A 260 -3.46 12.02 22.73
C ASP A 260 -2.56 10.84 22.31
N VAL A 261 -1.26 10.97 22.57
CA VAL A 261 -0.28 9.97 22.16
C VAL A 261 0.32 9.30 23.37
N ALA A 262 0.22 7.99 23.45
CA ALA A 262 0.85 7.17 24.48
C ALA A 262 2.04 6.39 23.89
N ASP A 263 3.12 6.33 24.69
CA ASP A 263 4.18 5.36 24.49
C ASP A 263 3.75 4.04 25.14
N ALA A 264 3.51 3.00 24.33
CA ALA A 264 3.03 1.72 24.80
C ALA A 264 3.97 1.04 25.83
N GLU A 265 5.30 1.28 25.74
CA GLU A 265 6.25 0.79 26.74
C GLU A 265 6.16 1.57 28.06
N ALA A 266 5.89 2.89 28.01
CA ALA A 266 5.82 3.74 29.20
C ALA A 266 4.52 3.56 29.99
N THR A 267 3.47 3.06 29.37
CA THR A 267 2.17 2.83 30.03
C THR A 267 2.13 1.54 30.87
N GLY A 268 3.25 0.81 30.95
CA GLY A 268 3.32 -0.42 31.74
C GLY A 268 2.51 -1.57 31.16
N ALA A 269 2.26 -1.51 29.87
CA ALA A 269 1.47 -2.51 29.15
C ALA A 269 2.27 -3.80 28.89
N ASP A 270 2.69 -4.46 29.96
CA ASP A 270 3.00 -5.90 29.89
C ASP A 270 1.71 -6.70 29.60
N ASP A 271 0.52 -6.10 29.79
CA ASP A 271 -0.77 -6.63 29.38
C ASP A 271 -1.41 -5.70 28.33
N PRO A 272 -1.43 -6.07 27.04
CA PRO A 272 -2.05 -5.27 25.97
C PRO A 272 -3.56 -5.05 26.18
N LYS A 273 -4.20 -5.72 27.13
CA LYS A 273 -5.62 -5.48 27.52
C LYS A 273 -5.83 -4.18 28.31
N VAL A 274 -4.76 -3.56 28.77
CA VAL A 274 -4.79 -2.34 29.61
C VAL A 274 -4.45 -1.08 28.84
N ILE A 275 -4.25 -1.14 27.51
CA ILE A 275 -4.12 0.07 26.70
C ILE A 275 -5.45 0.81 26.79
N ASP A 276 -5.48 1.87 27.57
CA ASP A 276 -6.65 2.75 27.65
C ASP A 276 -6.86 3.37 26.27
N GLY A 277 -7.94 2.97 25.58
CA GLY A 277 -8.27 3.46 24.24
C GLY A 277 -8.40 4.98 24.13
N LYS A 278 -8.47 5.71 25.23
CA LYS A 278 -8.44 7.17 25.26
C LYS A 278 -7.12 7.75 24.75
N HIS A 279 -6.03 7.01 24.85
CA HIS A 279 -4.71 7.47 24.40
C HIS A 279 -4.54 7.46 22.87
N PHE A 280 -5.51 6.92 22.11
CA PHE A 280 -5.44 6.78 20.67
C PHE A 280 -6.60 7.48 19.94
N ILE A 281 -7.47 8.17 20.67
CA ILE A 281 -8.64 8.86 20.10
C ILE A 281 -8.25 10.30 19.75
N PRO A 282 -8.56 10.79 18.53
CA PRO A 282 -8.36 12.19 18.19
C PRO A 282 -9.18 13.10 19.12
N GLN A 283 -8.58 14.18 19.61
CA GLN A 283 -9.26 15.18 20.45
C GLN A 283 -10.34 15.95 19.68
N HIS A 284 -10.27 15.95 18.34
CA HIS A 284 -11.22 16.63 17.46
C HIS A 284 -11.88 15.61 16.52
N ARG A 285 -13.17 15.40 16.73
CA ARG A 285 -14.07 14.76 15.79
C ARG A 285 -14.82 15.81 14.98
#